data_0aa4cd2c861277100437947e461008c9
#
_entry.id   0aa4cd2c861277100437947e461008c9
#
_cell.length_a   1.000
_cell.length_b   1.000
_cell.length_c   1.000
_cell.angle_alpha   90.00
_cell.angle_beta   90.00
_cell.angle_gamma   90.00
#
_symmetry.space_group_name_H-M   'P 1'
#
loop_
_entity.id
_entity.type
_entity.pdbx_description
1 polymer ?
#
loop_
_entity_poly.entity_id
_entity_poly.type
_entity_poly.pdbx_seq_one_letter_code
_entity_poly.pdbx_strand_id
1 'polypeptide(L)'
;MSKTAVLILAAGASKRIGKPKQLLPYKESNLLLEKIKQFQSVEKVQVFVVLGAYFKEIMPMLRELPVKVVMNENWKEGMGSSLSKGIELIKKKELFDRVLITLSDLPLMESSHYEDMIALSKNAGKRIIQTTYEHGAAGVPAIFDKSLFRRLSQLTDENGAKSLIKTYKKEVLELRSKTPFFDVDTLEAYQQLLKLS
;
A
#
# COMPACT_ATOMS: atom_id res chain seq x y z
N MET A 1 -2.73 -22.63 6.33
CA MET A 1 -1.88 -21.54 6.87
C MET A 1 -2.39 -20.23 6.31
N SER A 2 -2.57 -19.22 7.17
CA SER A 2 -3.10 -17.90 6.79
C SER A 2 -2.12 -17.16 5.88
N LYS A 3 -2.60 -16.70 4.70
CA LYS A 3 -1.80 -15.91 3.73
C LYS A 3 -2.28 -14.48 3.67
N THR A 4 -1.33 -13.56 3.57
CA THR A 4 -1.62 -12.13 3.44
C THR A 4 -1.25 -11.65 2.02
N ALA A 5 -2.21 -10.99 1.34
CA ALA A 5 -1.88 -10.22 0.15
C ALA A 5 -1.33 -8.84 0.59
N VAL A 6 -0.27 -8.39 -0.06
CA VAL A 6 0.23 -7.01 0.08
C VAL A 6 -0.13 -6.26 -1.19
N LEU A 7 -0.89 -5.18 -1.07
CA LEU A 7 -1.32 -4.34 -2.18
C LEU A 7 -0.61 -2.99 -2.10
N ILE A 8 0.34 -2.78 -3.02
CA ILE A 8 1.06 -1.51 -3.16
C ILE A 8 0.35 -0.67 -4.23
N LEU A 9 -0.19 0.48 -3.85
CA LEU A 9 -0.79 1.42 -4.78
C LEU A 9 0.30 2.34 -5.35
N ALA A 10 0.50 2.27 -6.66
CA ALA A 10 1.53 3.01 -7.41
C ALA A 10 1.00 3.59 -8.74
N ALA A 11 -0.33 3.80 -8.84
CA ALA A 11 -1.01 4.18 -10.09
C ALA A 11 -1.04 5.69 -10.37
N GLY A 12 -0.67 6.53 -9.39
CA GLY A 12 -0.80 7.99 -9.45
C GLY A 12 0.14 8.66 -10.46
N ALA A 13 -0.31 9.79 -11.02
CA ALA A 13 0.43 10.57 -12.02
C ALA A 13 1.50 11.52 -11.45
N SER A 14 1.65 11.62 -10.13
CA SER A 14 2.69 12.45 -9.49
C SER A 14 2.71 13.91 -9.99
N LYS A 15 1.53 14.52 -10.18
CA LYS A 15 1.37 15.84 -10.84
C LYS A 15 2.18 16.95 -10.20
N ARG A 16 2.34 16.93 -8.85
CA ARG A 16 3.11 17.95 -8.11
C ARG A 16 4.62 17.81 -8.30
N ILE A 17 5.11 16.63 -8.63
CA ILE A 17 6.52 16.35 -8.91
C ILE A 17 6.84 16.54 -10.40
N GLY A 18 5.84 16.38 -11.29
CA GLY A 18 5.99 16.50 -12.74
C GLY A 18 6.67 15.31 -13.44
N LYS A 19 7.03 14.27 -12.69
CA LYS A 19 7.63 13.01 -13.17
C LYS A 19 7.20 11.85 -12.28
N PRO A 20 7.31 10.58 -12.77
CA PRO A 20 6.88 9.41 -11.98
C PRO A 20 7.66 9.31 -10.66
N LYS A 21 7.01 9.62 -9.53
CA LYS A 21 7.64 9.53 -8.21
C LYS A 21 8.10 8.11 -7.89
N GLN A 22 7.41 7.10 -8.42
CA GLN A 22 7.75 5.70 -8.28
C GLN A 22 9.18 5.38 -8.75
N LEU A 23 9.67 6.14 -9.73
CA LEU A 23 10.98 5.98 -10.36
C LEU A 23 12.05 6.92 -9.78
N LEU A 24 11.71 7.77 -8.81
CA LEU A 24 12.70 8.64 -8.17
C LEU A 24 13.79 7.80 -7.50
N PRO A 25 15.08 8.09 -7.77
CA PRO A 25 16.19 7.41 -7.13
C PRO A 25 16.07 7.44 -5.60
N TYR A 26 16.22 6.27 -4.98
CA TYR A 26 16.20 6.15 -3.53
C TYR A 26 17.03 4.94 -3.11
N LYS A 27 17.95 5.13 -2.15
CA LYS A 27 18.92 4.10 -1.75
C LYS A 27 19.62 3.52 -2.98
N GLU A 28 19.60 2.21 -3.14
CA GLU A 28 20.28 1.51 -4.24
C GLU A 28 19.46 1.40 -5.53
N SER A 29 18.17 1.87 -5.50
CA SER A 29 17.28 1.71 -6.65
C SER A 29 16.32 2.91 -6.83
N ASN A 30 15.04 2.73 -6.59
CA ASN A 30 14.02 3.77 -6.64
C ASN A 30 12.92 3.52 -5.60
N LEU A 31 12.05 4.51 -5.38
CA LEU A 31 11.02 4.44 -4.33
C LEU A 31 10.14 3.18 -4.41
N LEU A 32 9.73 2.76 -5.61
CA LEU A 32 8.87 1.59 -5.76
C LEU A 32 9.62 0.27 -5.51
N LEU A 33 10.82 0.13 -6.07
CA LEU A 33 11.62 -1.08 -5.86
C LEU A 33 12.05 -1.23 -4.41
N GLU A 34 12.45 -0.15 -3.74
CA GLU A 34 12.77 -0.18 -2.31
C GLU A 34 11.53 -0.53 -1.47
N LYS A 35 10.33 -0.05 -1.85
CA LYS A 35 9.08 -0.47 -1.21
C LYS A 35 8.81 -1.97 -1.40
N ILE A 36 9.05 -2.51 -2.57
CA ILE A 36 8.88 -3.96 -2.83
C ILE A 36 9.89 -4.78 -2.02
N LYS A 37 11.16 -4.35 -1.94
CA LYS A 37 12.21 -5.00 -1.14
C LYS A 37 11.83 -5.16 0.33
N GLN A 38 11.09 -4.20 0.91
CA GLN A 38 10.63 -4.28 2.31
C GLN A 38 9.77 -5.51 2.61
N PHE A 39 9.20 -6.15 1.59
CA PHE A 39 8.37 -7.34 1.75
C PHE A 39 9.08 -8.65 1.41
N GLN A 40 10.35 -8.61 0.97
CA GLN A 40 11.10 -9.82 0.62
C GLN A 40 11.41 -10.72 1.83
N SER A 41 11.60 -10.09 3.00
CA SER A 41 11.83 -10.81 4.27
C SER A 41 10.54 -11.21 4.99
N VAL A 42 9.40 -10.66 4.59
CA VAL A 42 8.12 -10.90 5.27
C VAL A 42 7.52 -12.24 4.82
N GLU A 43 7.39 -13.16 5.76
CA GLU A 43 6.89 -14.51 5.45
C GLU A 43 5.41 -14.56 5.07
N LYS A 44 5.08 -15.50 4.17
CA LYS A 44 3.70 -15.85 3.79
C LYS A 44 2.90 -14.69 3.19
N VAL A 45 3.61 -13.78 2.51
CA VAL A 45 2.99 -12.70 1.74
C VAL A 45 3.12 -12.92 0.24
N GLN A 46 2.19 -12.36 -0.51
CA GLN A 46 2.29 -12.18 -1.97
C GLN A 46 2.07 -10.71 -2.28
N VAL A 47 3.03 -10.11 -2.97
CA VAL A 47 2.96 -8.70 -3.34
C VAL A 47 2.20 -8.51 -4.65
N PHE A 48 1.28 -7.55 -4.64
CA PHE A 48 0.54 -7.03 -5.77
C PHE A 48 0.87 -5.54 -5.92
N VAL A 49 1.15 -5.09 -7.13
CA VAL A 49 1.44 -3.69 -7.44
C VAL A 49 0.41 -3.18 -8.41
N VAL A 50 -0.35 -2.15 -8.05
CA VAL A 50 -1.29 -1.50 -8.95
C VAL A 50 -0.59 -0.33 -9.63
N LEU A 51 -0.49 -0.40 -10.95
CA LEU A 51 0.06 0.65 -11.82
C LEU A 51 -1.05 1.36 -12.60
N GLY A 52 -0.78 2.57 -13.05
CA GLY A 52 -1.72 3.38 -13.84
C GLY A 52 -0.99 4.31 -14.80
N ALA A 53 -0.83 5.58 -14.42
CA ALA A 53 -0.32 6.66 -15.29
C ALA A 53 0.99 6.33 -16.01
N TYR A 54 1.91 5.66 -15.34
CA TYR A 54 3.26 5.34 -15.84
C TYR A 54 3.47 3.84 -16.01
N PHE A 55 2.42 3.12 -16.39
CA PHE A 55 2.47 1.66 -16.55
C PHE A 55 3.59 1.22 -17.48
N LYS A 56 3.74 1.87 -18.65
CA LYS A 56 4.71 1.48 -19.68
C LYS A 56 6.15 1.64 -19.21
N GLU A 57 6.44 2.67 -18.42
CA GLU A 57 7.77 2.96 -17.89
C GLU A 57 8.14 2.04 -16.73
N ILE A 58 7.15 1.70 -15.88
CA ILE A 58 7.40 0.94 -14.64
C ILE A 58 7.36 -0.58 -14.88
N MET A 59 6.45 -1.07 -15.73
CA MET A 59 6.24 -2.50 -15.93
C MET A 59 7.52 -3.29 -16.28
N PRO A 60 8.44 -2.79 -17.14
CA PRO A 60 9.66 -3.54 -17.48
C PRO A 60 10.51 -3.90 -16.27
N MET A 61 10.59 -3.01 -15.27
CA MET A 61 11.39 -3.23 -14.05
C MET A 61 10.79 -4.27 -13.10
N LEU A 62 9.50 -4.56 -13.22
CA LEU A 62 8.79 -5.49 -12.34
C LEU A 62 8.72 -6.92 -12.89
N ARG A 63 9.12 -7.15 -14.14
CA ARG A 63 8.96 -8.44 -14.82
C ARG A 63 9.65 -9.60 -14.11
N GLU A 64 10.87 -9.36 -13.64
CA GLU A 64 11.71 -10.37 -13.00
C GLU A 64 11.50 -10.48 -11.49
N LEU A 65 10.62 -9.65 -10.92
CA LEU A 65 10.35 -9.65 -9.50
C LEU A 65 9.18 -10.58 -9.15
N PRO A 66 9.19 -11.21 -7.97
CA PRO A 66 8.13 -12.10 -7.50
C PRO A 66 6.85 -11.32 -7.10
N VAL A 67 6.41 -10.40 -7.95
CA VAL A 67 5.22 -9.57 -7.73
C VAL A 67 4.16 -9.84 -8.79
N LYS A 68 2.89 -9.53 -8.48
CA LYS A 68 1.79 -9.54 -9.43
C LYS A 68 1.41 -8.11 -9.77
N VAL A 69 1.55 -7.74 -11.03
CA VAL A 69 1.21 -6.39 -11.50
C VAL A 69 -0.25 -6.34 -11.96
N VAL A 70 -0.94 -5.29 -11.57
CA VAL A 70 -2.32 -4.97 -11.96
C VAL A 70 -2.32 -3.62 -12.65
N MET A 71 -2.77 -3.59 -13.90
CA MET A 71 -2.98 -2.33 -14.61
C MET A 71 -4.37 -1.77 -14.28
N ASN A 72 -4.41 -0.53 -13.81
CA ASN A 72 -5.64 0.25 -13.67
C ASN A 72 -5.71 1.32 -14.76
N GLU A 73 -6.49 1.09 -15.80
CA GLU A 73 -6.71 2.06 -16.87
C GLU A 73 -7.50 3.28 -16.38
N ASN A 74 -8.34 3.08 -15.36
CA ASN A 74 -9.20 4.10 -14.76
C ASN A 74 -8.54 4.84 -13.59
N TRP A 75 -7.21 4.89 -13.54
CA TRP A 75 -6.48 5.51 -12.44
C TRP A 75 -6.85 6.99 -12.19
N LYS A 76 -7.38 7.68 -13.21
CA LYS A 76 -7.86 9.08 -13.11
C LYS A 76 -9.10 9.24 -12.22
N GLU A 77 -9.85 8.17 -11.99
CA GLU A 77 -11.03 8.16 -11.12
C GLU A 77 -10.68 8.20 -9.62
N GLY A 78 -9.37 8.20 -9.29
CA GLY A 78 -8.91 8.32 -7.92
C GLY A 78 -8.37 7.04 -7.30
N MET A 79 -7.98 7.13 -6.02
CA MET A 79 -7.35 6.02 -5.30
C MET A 79 -8.28 4.82 -5.14
N GLY A 80 -9.59 5.05 -4.98
CA GLY A 80 -10.59 3.99 -4.84
C GLY A 80 -10.60 3.04 -6.04
N SER A 81 -10.51 3.56 -7.27
CA SER A 81 -10.47 2.73 -8.48
C SER A 81 -9.25 1.81 -8.51
N SER A 82 -8.09 2.31 -8.10
CA SER A 82 -6.86 1.51 -8.04
C SER A 82 -6.93 0.44 -6.96
N LEU A 83 -7.47 0.80 -5.80
CA LEU A 83 -7.71 -0.14 -4.70
C LEU A 83 -8.68 -1.24 -5.12
N SER A 84 -9.83 -0.86 -5.66
CA SER A 84 -10.87 -1.79 -6.17
C SER A 84 -10.28 -2.79 -7.16
N LYS A 85 -9.52 -2.31 -8.16
CA LYS A 85 -8.90 -3.14 -9.18
C LYS A 85 -7.92 -4.17 -8.60
N GLY A 86 -7.09 -3.75 -7.64
CA GLY A 86 -6.16 -4.65 -6.94
C GLY A 86 -6.90 -5.72 -6.12
N ILE A 87 -7.94 -5.33 -5.39
CA ILE A 87 -8.74 -6.24 -4.56
C ILE A 87 -9.53 -7.24 -5.42
N GLU A 88 -10.02 -6.84 -6.59
CA GLU A 88 -10.68 -7.79 -7.52
C GLU A 88 -9.76 -8.94 -7.93
N LEU A 89 -8.49 -8.65 -8.25
CA LEU A 89 -7.52 -9.69 -8.58
C LEU A 89 -7.21 -10.58 -7.38
N ILE A 90 -7.00 -10.00 -6.20
CA ILE A 90 -6.73 -10.74 -4.95
C ILE A 90 -7.89 -11.68 -4.62
N LYS A 91 -9.13 -11.17 -4.73
CA LYS A 91 -10.36 -11.92 -4.45
C LYS A 91 -10.55 -13.13 -5.37
N LYS A 92 -10.26 -12.97 -6.67
CA LYS A 92 -10.36 -14.05 -7.65
C LYS A 92 -9.44 -15.24 -7.36
N LYS A 93 -8.37 -15.04 -6.59
CA LYS A 93 -7.43 -16.12 -6.24
C LYS A 93 -7.88 -16.96 -5.06
N GLU A 94 -8.83 -16.50 -4.25
CA GLU A 94 -9.39 -17.18 -3.06
C GLU A 94 -8.36 -17.75 -2.06
N LEU A 95 -7.11 -17.23 -2.11
CA LEU A 95 -5.96 -17.73 -1.37
C LEU A 95 -5.63 -16.94 -0.10
N PHE A 96 -6.23 -15.76 0.05
CA PHE A 96 -5.82 -14.78 1.05
C PHE A 96 -6.90 -14.56 2.10
N ASP A 97 -6.49 -14.53 3.35
CA ASP A 97 -7.37 -14.27 4.50
C ASP A 97 -7.42 -12.76 4.83
N ARG A 98 -6.44 -12.01 4.35
CA ARG A 98 -6.33 -10.57 4.58
C ARG A 98 -5.52 -9.87 3.49
N VAL A 99 -5.70 -8.56 3.41
CA VAL A 99 -4.91 -7.69 2.55
C VAL A 99 -4.29 -6.55 3.36
N LEU A 100 -2.98 -6.37 3.23
CA LEU A 100 -2.24 -5.21 3.69
C LEU A 100 -2.17 -4.20 2.53
N ILE A 101 -2.68 -3.01 2.72
CA ILE A 101 -2.68 -1.93 1.74
C ILE A 101 -1.64 -0.91 2.15
N THR A 102 -0.74 -0.56 1.24
CA THR A 102 0.28 0.48 1.43
C THR A 102 0.48 1.28 0.15
N LEU A 103 1.22 2.39 0.26
CA LEU A 103 1.54 3.26 -0.87
C LEU A 103 3.03 3.15 -1.22
N SER A 104 3.35 3.38 -2.49
CA SER A 104 4.75 3.38 -2.97
C SER A 104 5.58 4.57 -2.46
N ASP A 105 4.94 5.60 -1.94
CA ASP A 105 5.51 6.87 -1.51
C ASP A 105 5.69 7.03 0.00
N LEU A 106 5.63 5.93 0.75
CA LEU A 106 5.91 5.88 2.20
C LEU A 106 7.30 5.25 2.46
N PRO A 107 8.42 5.89 2.09
CA PRO A 107 9.75 5.27 2.07
C PRO A 107 10.29 4.93 3.46
N LEU A 108 9.92 5.68 4.50
CA LEU A 108 10.44 5.51 5.87
C LEU A 108 9.79 4.38 6.66
N MET A 109 8.68 3.81 6.15
CA MET A 109 8.03 2.68 6.84
C MET A 109 8.93 1.44 6.80
N GLU A 110 9.15 0.82 7.96
CA GLU A 110 10.03 -0.33 8.11
C GLU A 110 9.31 -1.68 7.91
N SER A 111 10.06 -2.70 7.49
CA SER A 111 9.54 -4.08 7.36
C SER A 111 8.97 -4.62 8.66
N SER A 112 9.60 -4.32 9.80
CA SER A 112 9.15 -4.70 11.13
C SER A 112 7.72 -4.24 11.43
N HIS A 113 7.34 -3.03 11.00
CA HIS A 113 5.98 -2.54 11.20
C HIS A 113 4.94 -3.36 10.43
N TYR A 114 5.26 -3.78 9.20
CA TYR A 114 4.39 -4.66 8.41
C TYR A 114 4.25 -6.05 9.05
N GLU A 115 5.34 -6.60 9.58
CA GLU A 115 5.36 -7.87 10.31
C GLU A 115 4.48 -7.81 11.56
N ASP A 116 4.62 -6.74 12.36
CA ASP A 116 3.80 -6.49 13.54
C ASP A 116 2.31 -6.38 13.20
N MET A 117 1.97 -5.64 12.13
CA MET A 117 0.59 -5.53 11.65
C MET A 117 0.03 -6.90 11.25
N ILE A 118 0.79 -7.72 10.51
CA ILE A 118 0.37 -9.05 10.07
C ILE A 118 0.19 -9.97 11.28
N ALA A 119 1.11 -9.98 12.22
CA ALA A 119 1.03 -10.77 13.45
C ALA A 119 -0.20 -10.38 14.28
N LEU A 120 -0.40 -9.09 14.49
CA LEU A 120 -1.53 -8.55 15.23
C LEU A 120 -2.87 -8.92 14.58
N SER A 121 -2.96 -8.84 13.25
CA SER A 121 -4.18 -9.13 12.51
C SER A 121 -4.66 -10.58 12.62
N LYS A 122 -3.77 -11.52 12.97
CA LYS A 122 -4.11 -12.92 13.13
C LYS A 122 -4.87 -13.21 14.43
N ASN A 123 -4.61 -12.40 15.47
CA ASN A 123 -5.03 -12.71 16.85
C ASN A 123 -5.97 -11.66 17.46
N ALA A 124 -6.11 -10.50 16.84
CA ALA A 124 -6.78 -9.35 17.46
C ALA A 124 -8.31 -9.42 17.47
N GLY A 125 -8.94 -10.36 16.77
CA GLY A 125 -10.40 -10.43 16.63
C GLY A 125 -11.03 -9.18 15.98
N LYS A 126 -10.22 -8.35 15.35
CA LYS A 126 -10.63 -7.14 14.65
C LYS A 126 -10.47 -7.29 13.15
N ARG A 127 -11.37 -6.68 12.38
CA ARG A 127 -11.35 -6.79 10.91
C ARG A 127 -10.41 -5.82 10.23
N ILE A 128 -9.98 -4.76 10.94
CA ILE A 128 -9.09 -3.72 10.41
C ILE A 128 -7.98 -3.47 11.42
N ILE A 129 -6.73 -3.48 10.95
CA ILE A 129 -5.58 -2.96 11.68
C ILE A 129 -5.10 -1.72 10.93
N GLN A 130 -5.04 -0.60 11.60
CA GLN A 130 -4.67 0.69 11.01
C GLN A 130 -3.39 1.21 11.66
N THR A 131 -2.49 1.79 10.85
CA THR A 131 -1.34 2.51 11.39
C THR A 131 -1.77 3.87 11.94
N THR A 132 -1.30 4.19 13.15
CA THR A 132 -1.33 5.55 13.70
C THR A 132 0.08 6.11 13.78
N TYR A 133 0.22 7.39 13.53
CA TYR A 133 1.46 8.14 13.56
C TYR A 133 1.47 9.14 14.71
N GLU A 134 2.59 9.84 14.89
CA GLU A 134 2.64 10.97 15.81
C GLU A 134 1.57 12.00 15.50
N HIS A 135 1.13 12.72 16.53
CA HIS A 135 0.05 13.71 16.46
C HIS A 135 -1.33 13.17 16.04
N GLY A 136 -1.54 11.84 16.15
CA GLY A 136 -2.86 11.22 15.95
C GLY A 136 -3.28 11.07 14.49
N ALA A 137 -2.40 11.32 13.53
CA ALA A 137 -2.67 10.98 12.14
C ALA A 137 -2.82 9.46 11.99
N ALA A 138 -3.83 9.01 11.24
CA ALA A 138 -4.10 7.60 11.03
C ALA A 138 -4.37 7.30 9.57
N GLY A 139 -3.89 6.14 9.09
CA GLY A 139 -4.03 5.80 7.67
C GLY A 139 -3.34 4.50 7.28
N VAL A 140 -2.83 4.51 6.07
CA VAL A 140 -2.02 3.40 5.54
C VAL A 140 -0.59 3.46 6.10
N PRO A 141 0.06 2.29 6.28
CA PRO A 141 -0.43 0.95 5.96
C PRO A 141 -1.65 0.55 6.78
N ALA A 142 -2.55 -0.23 6.17
CA ALA A 142 -3.69 -0.80 6.87
C ALA A 142 -3.95 -2.23 6.41
N ILE A 143 -4.36 -3.11 7.33
CA ILE A 143 -4.76 -4.49 7.02
C ILE A 143 -6.26 -4.62 7.13
N PHE A 144 -6.86 -5.34 6.18
CA PHE A 144 -8.28 -5.66 6.14
C PHE A 144 -8.47 -7.18 6.06
N ASP A 145 -9.41 -7.69 6.87
CA ASP A 145 -9.87 -9.07 6.82
C ASP A 145 -10.62 -9.36 5.50
N LYS A 146 -10.59 -10.61 5.04
CA LYS A 146 -11.27 -11.05 3.80
C LYS A 146 -12.76 -10.76 3.76
N SER A 147 -13.43 -10.70 4.89
CA SER A 147 -14.86 -10.35 4.96
C SER A 147 -15.15 -8.95 4.41
N LEU A 148 -14.13 -8.07 4.33
CA LEU A 148 -14.22 -6.72 3.79
C LEU A 148 -13.83 -6.62 2.30
N PHE A 149 -13.31 -7.69 1.69
CA PHE A 149 -12.85 -7.64 0.28
C PHE A 149 -13.94 -7.22 -0.69
N ARG A 150 -15.18 -7.69 -0.50
CA ARG A 150 -16.31 -7.27 -1.33
C ARG A 150 -16.54 -5.76 -1.24
N ARG A 151 -16.43 -5.18 -0.06
CA ARG A 151 -16.62 -3.73 0.13
C ARG A 151 -15.45 -2.94 -0.44
N LEU A 152 -14.22 -3.40 -0.22
CA LEU A 152 -13.02 -2.79 -0.79
C LEU A 152 -13.05 -2.81 -2.34
N SER A 153 -13.55 -3.88 -2.96
CA SER A 153 -13.66 -3.97 -4.42
C SER A 153 -14.79 -3.13 -5.03
N GLN A 154 -15.57 -2.43 -4.22
CA GLN A 154 -16.66 -1.55 -4.66
C GLN A 154 -16.33 -0.06 -4.42
N LEU A 155 -15.12 0.25 -3.93
CA LEU A 155 -14.70 1.62 -3.70
C LEU A 155 -14.39 2.32 -5.04
N THR A 156 -14.94 3.51 -5.21
CA THR A 156 -14.76 4.34 -6.42
C THR A 156 -14.30 5.76 -6.10
N ASP A 157 -14.31 6.15 -4.81
CA ASP A 157 -14.02 7.51 -4.39
C ASP A 157 -12.51 7.82 -4.30
N GLU A 158 -12.17 9.10 -4.23
CA GLU A 158 -10.79 9.57 -4.08
C GLU A 158 -10.16 9.22 -2.72
N ASN A 159 -10.99 8.93 -1.71
CA ASN A 159 -10.55 8.68 -0.33
C ASN A 159 -10.06 7.25 -0.11
N GLY A 160 -10.22 6.37 -1.10
CA GLY A 160 -9.81 4.97 -0.99
C GLY A 160 -10.47 4.27 0.20
N ALA A 161 -9.67 3.60 1.05
CA ALA A 161 -10.21 2.84 2.18
C ALA A 161 -10.62 3.68 3.40
N LYS A 162 -10.41 5.00 3.42
CA LYS A 162 -10.72 5.86 4.59
C LYS A 162 -12.22 5.84 4.95
N SER A 163 -13.09 5.86 3.93
CA SER A 163 -14.55 5.78 4.14
C SER A 163 -14.94 4.46 4.81
N LEU A 164 -14.34 3.36 4.39
CA LEU A 164 -14.59 2.03 4.96
C LEU A 164 -14.07 1.94 6.41
N ILE A 165 -12.87 2.45 6.70
CA ILE A 165 -12.33 2.49 8.07
C ILE A 165 -13.27 3.28 8.99
N LYS A 166 -13.77 4.43 8.55
CA LYS A 166 -14.73 5.24 9.31
C LYS A 166 -16.03 4.48 9.59
N THR A 167 -16.56 3.75 8.60
CA THR A 167 -17.77 2.93 8.74
C THR A 167 -17.60 1.82 9.77
N TYR A 168 -16.42 1.19 9.79
CA TYR A 168 -16.10 0.07 10.68
C TYR A 168 -15.28 0.48 11.91
N LYS A 169 -15.38 1.71 12.38
CA LYS A 169 -14.55 2.27 13.48
C LYS A 169 -14.47 1.37 14.72
N LYS A 170 -15.55 0.69 15.09
CA LYS A 170 -15.59 -0.24 16.25
C LYS A 170 -14.76 -1.51 16.05
N GLU A 171 -14.38 -1.81 14.80
CA GLU A 171 -13.62 -3.00 14.40
C GLU A 171 -12.20 -2.67 13.96
N VAL A 172 -11.78 -1.43 14.21
CA VAL A 172 -10.42 -0.97 13.98
C VAL A 172 -9.60 -1.20 15.25
N LEU A 173 -8.43 -1.79 15.09
CA LEU A 173 -7.35 -1.77 16.06
C LEU A 173 -6.22 -0.92 15.49
N GLU A 174 -5.66 -0.04 16.32
CA GLU A 174 -4.60 0.86 15.93
C GLU A 174 -3.24 0.31 16.35
N LEU A 175 -2.27 0.34 15.45
CA LEU A 175 -0.87 0.06 15.72
C LEU A 175 -0.06 1.33 15.48
N ARG A 176 0.60 1.81 16.54
CA ARG A 176 1.42 3.01 16.46
C ARG A 176 2.71 2.73 15.69
N SER A 177 3.00 3.57 14.70
CA SER A 177 4.27 3.55 13.98
C SER A 177 5.40 4.10 14.85
N LYS A 178 6.58 3.50 14.76
CA LYS A 178 7.83 4.02 15.34
C LYS A 178 8.46 5.10 14.44
N THR A 179 8.08 5.13 13.16
CA THR A 179 8.54 6.13 12.19
C THR A 179 7.49 7.21 11.98
N PRO A 180 7.88 8.45 11.72
CA PRO A 180 6.94 9.52 11.42
C PRO A 180 6.17 9.24 10.12
N PHE A 181 4.99 9.85 9.98
CA PHE A 181 4.33 9.90 8.69
C PHE A 181 5.16 10.77 7.73
N PHE A 182 5.60 10.17 6.64
CA PHE A 182 6.36 10.86 5.62
C PHE A 182 5.98 10.31 4.23
N ASP A 183 5.34 11.13 3.43
CA ASP A 183 5.01 10.81 2.05
C ASP A 183 5.79 11.70 1.06
N VAL A 184 6.18 11.12 -0.07
CA VAL A 184 6.90 11.83 -1.13
C VAL A 184 5.91 12.31 -2.18
N ASP A 185 5.35 13.49 -1.94
CA ASP A 185 4.32 14.08 -2.82
C ASP A 185 4.81 15.33 -3.57
N THR A 186 5.93 15.93 -3.13
CA THR A 186 6.55 17.10 -3.76
C THR A 186 8.05 16.92 -3.93
N LEU A 187 8.70 17.78 -4.73
CA LEU A 187 10.16 17.76 -4.89
C LEU A 187 10.87 18.14 -3.59
N GLU A 188 10.29 19.03 -2.79
CA GLU A 188 10.83 19.44 -1.48
C GLU A 188 10.81 18.24 -0.52
N ALA A 189 9.70 17.50 -0.44
CA ALA A 189 9.61 16.29 0.37
C ALA A 189 10.64 15.24 -0.10
N TYR A 190 10.81 15.07 -1.41
CA TYR A 190 11.84 14.17 -1.92
C TYR A 190 13.27 14.60 -1.53
N GLN A 191 13.60 15.89 -1.62
CA GLN A 191 14.89 16.40 -1.17
C GLN A 191 15.11 16.20 0.34
N GLN A 192 14.06 16.36 1.16
CA GLN A 192 14.12 16.06 2.58
C GLN A 192 14.39 14.57 2.82
N LEU A 193 13.72 13.67 2.10
CA LEU A 193 13.97 12.23 2.20
C LEU A 193 15.44 11.89 1.97
N LEU A 194 16.06 12.46 0.93
CA LEU A 194 17.47 12.20 0.59
C LEU A 194 18.47 12.67 1.68
N LYS A 195 18.06 13.58 2.56
CA LYS A 195 18.87 14.01 3.70
C LYS A 195 18.72 13.11 4.92
N LEU A 196 17.67 12.28 4.96
CA LEU A 196 17.39 11.34 6.04
C LEU A 196 17.92 9.91 5.76
N SER A 197 18.48 9.69 4.57
CA SER A 197 18.86 8.37 4.04
C SER A 197 20.35 8.13 4.12
#